data_ac43d5a99e20503ad7e38a88782a1064
#
_entry.id   ac43d5a99e20503ad7e38a88782a1064
#
_cell.length_a   1.000
_cell.length_b   1.000
_cell.length_c   1.000
_cell.angle_alpha   90.00
_cell.angle_beta   90.00
_cell.angle_gamma   90.00
#
_symmetry.space_group_name_H-M   'P 1'
#
loop_
_entity.id
_entity.type
_entity.pdbx_description
1 polymer ?
#
loop_
_entity_poly.entity_id
_entity_poly.type
_entity_poly.pdbx_seq_one_letter_code
_entity_poly.pdbx_strand_id
1 'polypeptide(L)'
;MGLNNLKIGRRLALSFGLVLLITATIAGLGIWRLQTLGQAMDRLTREDSQRLQATNEWRQGIELNWMRTRAAILSPDAHHFAELQKEMAETSKSVDQLRTTIEGLIRTEAGRQLVVNIDKARAAYRDPRAELLKRRAAGEDVSTALDQQLVPLAEAYN
;
A
#
# COMPACT_ATOMS: atom_id res chain seq x y z
N MET A 1 -53.00 36.43 20.07
CA MET A 1 -53.09 37.24 18.83
C MET A 1 -53.34 36.28 17.67
N GLY A 2 -54.59 36.26 17.17
CA GLY A 2 -55.00 35.27 16.18
C GLY A 2 -54.61 35.71 14.76
N LEU A 3 -54.13 34.76 13.96
CA LEU A 3 -53.82 34.87 12.53
C LEU A 3 -55.02 35.43 11.69
N ASN A 4 -56.20 35.49 12.32
CA ASN A 4 -57.47 35.91 11.64
C ASN A 4 -57.56 37.40 11.32
N ASN A 5 -56.72 38.28 11.90
CA ASN A 5 -56.75 39.73 11.66
C ASN A 5 -55.76 40.23 10.61
N LEU A 6 -55.04 39.34 9.95
CA LEU A 6 -54.06 39.71 8.91
C LEU A 6 -54.76 39.77 7.54
N LYS A 7 -54.38 40.79 6.73
CA LYS A 7 -54.81 40.90 5.33
C LYS A 7 -54.43 39.63 4.56
N ILE A 8 -55.28 39.16 3.64
CA ILE A 8 -55.09 37.90 2.89
C ILE A 8 -53.71 37.80 2.26
N GLY A 9 -53.14 38.89 1.74
CA GLY A 9 -51.79 38.91 1.17
C GLY A 9 -50.68 38.56 2.19
N ARG A 10 -50.82 39.01 3.46
CA ARG A 10 -49.83 38.68 4.53
C ARG A 10 -49.92 37.24 4.97
N ARG A 11 -51.13 36.64 4.98
CA ARG A 11 -51.28 35.19 5.27
C ARG A 11 -50.64 34.34 4.19
N LEU A 12 -50.85 34.70 2.93
CA LEU A 12 -50.26 34.00 1.79
C LEU A 12 -48.75 34.11 1.81
N ALA A 13 -48.19 35.30 2.06
CA ALA A 13 -46.75 35.52 2.18
C ALA A 13 -46.11 34.73 3.31
N LEU A 14 -46.77 34.65 4.48
CA LEU A 14 -46.25 33.84 5.63
C LEU A 14 -46.29 32.35 5.32
N SER A 15 -47.35 31.83 4.73
CA SER A 15 -47.44 30.41 4.36
C SER A 15 -46.40 30.05 3.30
N PHE A 16 -46.22 30.87 2.28
CA PHE A 16 -45.23 30.64 1.23
C PHE A 16 -43.80 30.79 1.77
N GLY A 17 -43.54 31.78 2.63
CA GLY A 17 -42.27 31.99 3.30
C GLY A 17 -41.90 30.80 4.19
N LEU A 18 -42.85 30.23 4.91
CA LEU A 18 -42.61 29.03 5.73
C LEU A 18 -42.24 27.81 4.88
N VAL A 19 -42.95 27.58 3.78
CA VAL A 19 -42.67 26.49 2.85
C VAL A 19 -41.28 26.66 2.24
N LEU A 20 -40.92 27.86 1.79
CA LEU A 20 -39.59 28.15 1.25
C LEU A 20 -38.49 27.93 2.30
N LEU A 21 -38.73 28.33 3.53
CA LEU A 21 -37.78 28.16 4.63
C LEU A 21 -37.53 26.67 4.95
N ILE A 22 -38.60 25.88 4.99
CA ILE A 22 -38.49 24.43 5.18
C ILE A 22 -37.74 23.78 4.03
N THR A 23 -38.07 24.15 2.78
CA THR A 23 -37.42 23.63 1.58
C THR A 23 -35.93 23.99 1.56
N ALA A 24 -35.58 25.25 1.87
CA ALA A 24 -34.19 25.69 1.96
C ALA A 24 -33.40 24.94 3.06
N THR A 25 -34.04 24.69 4.21
CA THR A 25 -33.43 23.94 5.30
C THR A 25 -33.17 22.50 4.89
N ILE A 26 -34.12 21.82 4.28
CA ILE A 26 -33.95 20.45 3.79
C ILE A 26 -32.85 20.37 2.73
N ALA A 27 -32.85 21.32 1.77
CA ALA A 27 -31.83 21.39 0.74
C ALA A 27 -30.44 21.62 1.33
N GLY A 28 -30.31 22.54 2.28
CA GLY A 28 -29.03 22.82 2.97
C GLY A 28 -28.52 21.61 3.74
N LEU A 29 -29.37 20.91 4.49
CA LEU A 29 -29.02 19.68 5.18
C LEU A 29 -28.62 18.54 4.24
N GLY A 30 -29.31 18.43 3.10
CA GLY A 30 -29.03 17.47 2.04
C GLY A 30 -27.63 17.69 1.45
N ILE A 31 -27.33 18.92 1.07
CA ILE A 31 -26.00 19.28 0.53
C ILE A 31 -24.89 19.03 1.55
N TRP A 32 -25.08 19.45 2.81
CA TRP A 32 -24.10 19.22 3.86
C TRP A 32 -23.83 17.73 4.09
N ARG A 33 -24.88 16.90 4.12
CA ARG A 33 -24.72 15.43 4.24
C ARG A 33 -23.98 14.82 3.06
N LEU A 34 -24.27 15.25 1.83
CA LEU A 34 -23.60 14.78 0.62
C LEU A 34 -22.12 15.15 0.63
N GLN A 35 -21.77 16.37 1.05
CA GLN A 35 -20.36 16.80 1.18
C GLN A 35 -19.61 15.98 2.23
N THR A 36 -20.24 15.72 3.38
CA THR A 36 -19.62 14.91 4.45
C THR A 36 -19.39 13.47 3.98
N LEU A 37 -20.36 12.89 3.26
CA LEU A 37 -20.24 11.54 2.71
C LEU A 37 -19.14 11.48 1.63
N GLY A 38 -19.07 12.48 0.75
CA GLY A 38 -18.03 12.60 -0.27
C GLY A 38 -16.62 12.63 0.35
N GLN A 39 -16.42 13.45 1.37
CA GLN A 39 -15.13 13.51 2.09
C GLN A 39 -14.75 12.20 2.77
N ALA A 40 -15.71 11.47 3.33
CA ALA A 40 -15.46 10.17 3.93
C ALA A 40 -15.05 9.12 2.88
N MET A 41 -15.76 9.12 1.73
CA MET A 41 -15.42 8.24 0.61
C MET A 41 -14.03 8.55 0.02
N ASP A 42 -13.70 9.84 -0.16
CA ASP A 42 -12.40 10.27 -0.66
C ASP A 42 -11.24 9.81 0.24
N ARG A 43 -11.43 9.88 1.57
CA ARG A 43 -10.42 9.39 2.53
C ARG A 43 -10.21 7.88 2.39
N LEU A 44 -11.29 7.10 2.37
CA LEU A 44 -11.22 5.64 2.23
C LEU A 44 -10.57 5.24 0.90
N THR A 45 -10.95 5.88 -0.19
CA THR A 45 -10.39 5.60 -1.51
C THR A 45 -8.91 5.95 -1.59
N ARG A 46 -8.47 7.05 -0.99
CA ARG A 46 -7.05 7.45 -0.96
C ARG A 46 -6.21 6.48 -0.12
N GLU A 47 -6.67 6.12 1.08
CA GLU A 47 -5.95 5.17 1.95
C GLU A 47 -5.83 3.79 1.29
N ASP A 48 -6.91 3.30 0.68
CA ASP A 48 -6.89 2.02 -0.02
C ASP A 48 -5.99 2.06 -1.26
N SER A 49 -6.01 3.15 -2.03
CA SER A 49 -5.12 3.33 -3.19
C SER A 49 -3.65 3.38 -2.77
N GLN A 50 -3.33 4.12 -1.71
CA GLN A 50 -1.97 4.19 -1.18
C GLN A 50 -1.47 2.83 -0.69
N ARG A 51 -2.33 2.07 0.01
CA ARG A 51 -2.00 0.72 0.46
C ARG A 51 -1.74 -0.23 -0.71
N LEU A 52 -2.61 -0.22 -1.72
CA LEU A 52 -2.45 -1.04 -2.92
C LEU A 52 -1.17 -0.68 -3.68
N GLN A 53 -0.90 0.60 -3.86
CA GLN A 53 0.31 1.07 -4.52
C GLN A 53 1.56 0.62 -3.75
N ALA A 54 1.64 0.91 -2.45
CA ALA A 54 2.77 0.52 -1.61
C ALA A 54 2.99 -1.00 -1.62
N THR A 55 1.91 -1.80 -1.58
CA THR A 55 2.00 -3.27 -1.63
C THR A 55 2.52 -3.75 -2.98
N ASN A 56 2.07 -3.17 -4.08
CA ASN A 56 2.55 -3.51 -5.42
C ASN A 56 4.03 -3.16 -5.61
N GLU A 57 4.44 -1.96 -5.18
CA GLU A 57 5.83 -1.53 -5.24
C GLU A 57 6.72 -2.42 -4.35
N TRP A 58 6.24 -2.80 -3.18
CA TRP A 58 6.94 -3.73 -2.28
C TRP A 58 7.18 -5.08 -2.93
N ARG A 59 6.11 -5.68 -3.51
CA ARG A 59 6.20 -6.96 -4.24
C ARG A 59 7.17 -6.85 -5.42
N GLN A 60 7.06 -5.79 -6.23
CA GLN A 60 7.97 -5.57 -7.36
C GLN A 60 9.43 -5.44 -6.91
N GLY A 61 9.69 -4.76 -5.80
CA GLY A 61 11.04 -4.64 -5.24
C GLY A 61 11.62 -5.98 -4.80
N ILE A 62 10.80 -6.86 -4.18
CA ILE A 62 11.20 -8.21 -3.78
C ILE A 62 11.55 -9.04 -5.03
N GLU A 63 10.66 -9.05 -6.02
CA GLU A 63 10.84 -9.78 -7.28
C GLU A 63 12.09 -9.31 -8.05
N LEU A 64 12.28 -8.00 -8.14
CA LEU A 64 13.46 -7.41 -8.78
C LEU A 64 14.76 -7.83 -8.08
N ASN A 65 14.78 -7.82 -6.75
CA ASN A 65 15.93 -8.29 -5.98
C ASN A 65 16.19 -9.78 -6.18
N TRP A 66 15.14 -10.58 -6.33
CA TRP A 66 15.29 -11.99 -6.66
C TRP A 66 15.91 -12.19 -8.05
N MET A 67 15.42 -11.50 -9.08
CA MET A 67 15.97 -11.57 -10.43
C MET A 67 17.44 -11.15 -10.45
N ARG A 68 17.79 -10.06 -9.75
CA ARG A 68 19.18 -9.59 -9.62
C ARG A 68 20.05 -10.58 -8.87
N THR A 69 19.53 -11.23 -7.84
CA THR A 69 20.26 -12.27 -7.10
C THR A 69 20.64 -13.44 -8.01
N ARG A 70 19.67 -13.91 -8.82
CA ARG A 70 19.94 -14.98 -9.80
C ARG A 70 20.97 -14.52 -10.85
N ALA A 71 20.80 -13.32 -11.39
CA ALA A 71 21.73 -12.75 -12.37
C ALA A 71 23.14 -12.61 -11.79
N ALA A 72 23.28 -12.13 -10.56
CA ALA A 72 24.58 -11.99 -9.89
C ALA A 72 25.26 -13.35 -9.67
N ILE A 73 24.53 -14.35 -9.21
CA ILE A 73 25.06 -15.69 -8.96
C ILE A 73 25.53 -16.36 -10.26
N LEU A 74 24.78 -16.18 -11.35
CA LEU A 74 25.07 -16.82 -12.65
C LEU A 74 26.01 -15.98 -13.53
N SER A 75 26.28 -14.72 -13.18
CA SER A 75 27.15 -13.85 -13.97
C SER A 75 28.61 -14.32 -13.90
N PRO A 76 29.31 -14.50 -15.01
CA PRO A 76 30.77 -14.75 -15.00
C PRO A 76 31.58 -13.46 -14.76
N ASP A 77 30.99 -12.29 -14.97
CA ASP A 77 31.65 -10.98 -14.90
C ASP A 77 31.61 -10.40 -13.47
N ALA A 78 32.81 -10.19 -12.90
CA ALA A 78 32.96 -9.62 -11.57
C ALA A 78 32.48 -8.16 -11.47
N HIS A 79 32.62 -7.36 -12.54
CA HIS A 79 32.13 -5.98 -12.54
C HIS A 79 30.60 -5.96 -12.52
N HIS A 80 29.96 -6.73 -13.37
CA HIS A 80 28.50 -6.85 -13.41
C HIS A 80 27.95 -7.42 -12.09
N PHE A 81 28.64 -8.38 -11.47
CA PHE A 81 28.28 -8.88 -10.14
C PHE A 81 28.26 -7.75 -9.09
N ALA A 82 29.30 -6.90 -9.07
CA ALA A 82 29.38 -5.78 -8.12
C ALA A 82 28.29 -4.73 -8.35
N GLU A 83 27.95 -4.42 -9.60
CA GLU A 83 26.84 -3.52 -9.93
C GLU A 83 25.51 -4.07 -9.42
N LEU A 84 25.21 -5.35 -9.71
CA LEU A 84 24.00 -5.99 -9.23
C LEU A 84 23.90 -5.99 -7.70
N GLN A 85 25.01 -6.21 -6.99
CA GLN A 85 25.04 -6.13 -5.53
C GLN A 85 24.67 -4.73 -5.02
N LYS A 86 25.20 -3.68 -5.65
CA LYS A 86 24.86 -2.29 -5.31
C LYS A 86 23.38 -2.01 -5.53
N GLU A 87 22.86 -2.38 -6.69
CA GLU A 87 21.44 -2.20 -7.01
C GLU A 87 20.51 -2.98 -6.05
N MET A 88 20.90 -4.20 -5.68
CA MET A 88 20.17 -4.99 -4.69
C MET A 88 20.16 -4.33 -3.31
N ALA A 89 21.23 -3.67 -2.90
CA ALA A 89 21.31 -2.96 -1.64
C ALA A 89 20.37 -1.73 -1.64
N GLU A 90 20.32 -0.98 -2.74
CA GLU A 90 19.42 0.16 -2.92
C GLU A 90 17.95 -0.28 -2.91
N THR A 91 17.61 -1.31 -3.67
CA THR A 91 16.25 -1.87 -3.69
C THR A 91 15.85 -2.42 -2.32
N SER A 92 16.77 -3.04 -1.58
CA SER A 92 16.49 -3.53 -0.22
C SER A 92 16.09 -2.41 0.73
N LYS A 93 16.73 -1.23 0.64
CA LYS A 93 16.34 -0.05 1.43
C LYS A 93 14.92 0.42 1.09
N SER A 94 14.59 0.46 -0.21
CA SER A 94 13.26 0.82 -0.67
C SER A 94 12.20 -0.18 -0.18
N VAL A 95 12.48 -1.48 -0.27
CA VAL A 95 11.64 -2.56 0.25
C VAL A 95 11.40 -2.41 1.76
N ASP A 96 12.42 -2.04 2.54
CA ASP A 96 12.29 -1.81 3.98
C ASP A 96 11.41 -0.58 4.30
N GLN A 97 11.55 0.49 3.53
CA GLN A 97 10.71 1.69 3.67
C GLN A 97 9.25 1.41 3.33
N LEU A 98 9.01 0.71 2.23
CA LEU A 98 7.66 0.30 1.80
C LEU A 98 7.00 -0.61 2.83
N ARG A 99 7.74 -1.57 3.39
CA ARG A 99 7.27 -2.43 4.48
C ARG A 99 6.78 -1.60 5.68
N THR A 100 7.58 -0.63 6.12
CA THR A 100 7.22 0.27 7.23
C THR A 100 5.96 1.08 6.89
N THR A 101 5.84 1.56 5.67
CA THR A 101 4.67 2.28 5.18
C THR A 101 3.42 1.40 5.22
N ILE A 102 3.52 0.17 4.71
CA ILE A 102 2.42 -0.80 4.69
C ILE A 102 1.98 -1.14 6.11
N GLU A 103 2.93 -1.39 7.03
CA GLU A 103 2.64 -1.68 8.44
C GLU A 103 1.82 -0.56 9.09
N GLY A 104 2.14 0.70 8.79
CA GLY A 104 1.37 1.87 9.25
C GLY A 104 -0.05 1.98 8.64
N LEU A 105 -0.27 1.37 7.48
CA LEU A 105 -1.57 1.39 6.78
C LEU A 105 -2.46 0.17 7.09
N ILE A 106 -1.93 -0.85 7.77
CA ILE A 106 -2.69 -2.05 8.13
C ILE A 106 -3.64 -1.75 9.28
N ARG A 107 -4.92 -2.11 9.10
CA ARG A 107 -6.00 -1.91 10.09
C ARG A 107 -6.54 -3.21 10.67
N THR A 108 -6.28 -4.35 10.01
CA THR A 108 -6.84 -5.65 10.39
C THR A 108 -5.82 -6.58 11.03
N GLU A 109 -6.26 -7.47 11.92
CA GLU A 109 -5.39 -8.49 12.51
C GLU A 109 -4.87 -9.47 11.45
N ALA A 110 -5.72 -9.85 10.50
CA ALA A 110 -5.31 -10.70 9.38
C ALA A 110 -4.17 -10.05 8.56
N GLY A 111 -4.24 -8.74 8.31
CA GLY A 111 -3.17 -8.01 7.63
C GLY A 111 -1.85 -8.01 8.43
N ARG A 112 -1.92 -7.80 9.75
CA ARG A 112 -0.73 -7.89 10.63
C ARG A 112 -0.09 -9.26 10.58
N GLN A 113 -0.92 -10.32 10.63
CA GLN A 113 -0.44 -11.70 10.56
C GLN A 113 0.23 -12.01 9.21
N LEU A 114 -0.29 -11.47 8.09
CA LEU A 114 0.36 -11.60 6.78
C LEU A 114 1.76 -10.99 6.78
N VAL A 115 1.93 -9.78 7.30
CA VAL A 115 3.26 -9.14 7.40
C VAL A 115 4.22 -9.98 8.25
N VAL A 116 3.77 -10.51 9.38
CA VAL A 116 4.59 -11.41 10.21
C VAL A 116 5.02 -12.66 9.44
N ASN A 117 4.15 -13.24 8.63
CA ASN A 117 4.49 -14.41 7.82
C ASN A 117 5.50 -14.07 6.71
N ILE A 118 5.32 -12.93 6.05
CA ILE A 118 6.27 -12.44 5.04
C ILE A 118 7.64 -12.14 5.69
N ASP A 119 7.68 -11.54 6.88
CA ASP A 119 8.93 -11.29 7.60
C ASP A 119 9.67 -12.59 7.96
N LYS A 120 8.95 -13.64 8.34
CA LYS A 120 9.54 -14.97 8.58
C LYS A 120 10.13 -15.56 7.30
N ALA A 121 9.38 -15.51 6.19
CA ALA A 121 9.87 -15.99 4.90
C ALA A 121 11.10 -15.18 4.44
N ARG A 122 11.06 -13.86 4.63
CA ARG A 122 12.19 -12.97 4.34
C ARG A 122 13.43 -13.32 5.16
N ALA A 123 13.29 -13.54 6.46
CA ALA A 123 14.39 -13.91 7.32
C ALA A 123 15.02 -15.25 6.87
N ALA A 124 14.19 -16.24 6.55
CA ALA A 124 14.65 -17.53 6.03
C ALA A 124 15.41 -17.42 4.70
N TYR A 125 15.04 -16.46 3.86
CA TYR A 125 15.67 -16.22 2.55
C TYR A 125 16.97 -15.42 2.65
N ARG A 126 17.08 -14.43 3.56
CA ARG A 126 18.19 -13.46 3.59
C ARG A 126 19.55 -14.08 3.88
N ASP A 127 19.65 -14.92 4.88
CA ASP A 127 20.93 -15.50 5.31
C ASP A 127 21.50 -16.47 4.28
N PRO A 128 20.73 -17.43 3.73
CA PRO A 128 21.20 -18.26 2.62
C PRO A 128 21.60 -17.47 1.39
N ARG A 129 20.85 -16.41 1.05
CA ARG A 129 21.20 -15.51 -0.06
C ARG A 129 22.55 -14.84 0.16
N ALA A 130 22.76 -14.27 1.35
CA ALA A 130 24.01 -13.58 1.67
C ALA A 130 25.20 -14.53 1.61
N GLU A 131 25.05 -15.76 2.10
CA GLU A 131 26.10 -16.79 2.06
C GLU A 131 26.42 -17.20 0.61
N LEU A 132 25.40 -17.44 -0.22
CA LEU A 132 25.61 -17.79 -1.63
C LEU A 132 26.29 -16.66 -2.42
N LEU A 133 25.91 -15.41 -2.20
CA LEU A 133 26.59 -14.27 -2.82
C LEU A 133 28.04 -14.14 -2.37
N LYS A 134 28.34 -14.40 -1.11
CA LYS A 134 29.70 -14.39 -0.55
C LYS A 134 30.56 -15.50 -1.17
N ARG A 135 30.04 -16.73 -1.27
CA ARG A 135 30.72 -17.85 -1.90
C ARG A 135 30.96 -17.59 -3.39
N ARG A 136 29.98 -17.02 -4.08
CA ARG A 136 30.14 -16.58 -5.48
C ARG A 136 31.24 -15.53 -5.63
N ALA A 137 31.30 -14.54 -4.73
CA ALA A 137 32.36 -13.52 -4.72
C ALA A 137 33.77 -14.14 -4.49
N ALA A 138 33.86 -15.26 -3.77
CA ALA A 138 35.08 -16.03 -3.59
C ALA A 138 35.44 -16.90 -4.81
N GLY A 139 34.65 -16.89 -5.87
CA GLY A 139 34.92 -17.66 -7.09
C GLY A 139 34.33 -19.06 -7.11
N GLU A 140 33.52 -19.43 -6.10
CA GLU A 140 32.88 -20.76 -6.06
C GLU A 140 31.71 -20.84 -7.08
N ASP A 141 31.55 -22.01 -7.67
CA ASP A 141 30.31 -22.33 -8.40
C ASP A 141 29.22 -22.72 -7.40
N VAL A 142 28.21 -21.86 -7.30
CA VAL A 142 27.07 -22.02 -6.39
C VAL A 142 25.75 -22.25 -7.14
N SER A 143 25.79 -22.59 -8.43
CA SER A 143 24.61 -22.79 -9.27
C SER A 143 23.67 -23.86 -8.73
N THR A 144 24.20 -25.01 -8.33
CA THR A 144 23.42 -26.10 -7.72
C THR A 144 22.77 -25.66 -6.39
N ALA A 145 23.52 -24.92 -5.56
CA ALA A 145 23.00 -24.41 -4.29
C ALA A 145 21.93 -23.32 -4.50
N LEU A 146 22.05 -22.52 -5.57
CA LEU A 146 21.00 -21.58 -5.98
C LEU A 146 19.69 -22.33 -6.22
N ASP A 147 19.69 -23.38 -7.05
CA ASP A 147 18.49 -24.09 -7.44
C ASP A 147 17.89 -24.92 -6.29
N GLN A 148 18.71 -25.58 -5.50
CA GLN A 148 18.24 -26.50 -4.46
C GLN A 148 17.89 -25.82 -3.14
N GLN A 149 18.57 -24.72 -2.80
CA GLN A 149 18.41 -24.05 -1.50
C GLN A 149 17.69 -22.70 -1.61
N LEU A 150 18.10 -21.85 -2.56
CA LEU A 150 17.64 -20.47 -2.57
C LEU A 150 16.31 -20.30 -3.36
N VAL A 151 16.10 -21.03 -4.44
CA VAL A 151 14.86 -20.95 -5.23
C VAL A 151 13.63 -21.25 -4.38
N PRO A 152 13.54 -22.34 -3.60
CA PRO A 152 12.37 -22.62 -2.77
C PRO A 152 12.10 -21.54 -1.72
N LEU A 153 13.16 -20.95 -1.15
CA LEU A 153 13.03 -19.88 -0.16
C LEU A 153 12.57 -18.56 -0.80
N ALA A 154 13.03 -18.29 -2.02
CA ALA A 154 12.59 -17.13 -2.77
C ALA A 154 11.12 -17.25 -3.19
N GLU A 155 10.66 -18.43 -3.62
CA GLU A 155 9.26 -18.72 -3.94
C GLU A 155 8.35 -18.58 -2.72
N ALA A 156 8.82 -18.97 -1.55
CA ALA A 156 8.06 -18.81 -0.30
C ALA A 156 7.98 -17.35 0.17
N TYR A 157 8.92 -16.50 -0.28
CA TYR A 157 8.97 -15.08 0.09
C TYR A 157 8.25 -14.19 -0.92
N ASN A 158 8.16 -14.54 -2.20
CA ASN A 158 7.47 -13.78 -3.26
C ASN A 158 5.96 -14.04 -3.29
#